data_2c56d07a7332f54234989660fd0a5a36
#
_entry.id   2c56d07a7332f54234989660fd0a5a36
#
_cell.length_a   1.000
_cell.length_b   1.000
_cell.length_c   1.000
_cell.angle_alpha   90.00
_cell.angle_beta   90.00
_cell.angle_gamma   90.00
#
_symmetry.space_group_name_H-M   'P 1'
#
loop_
_entity.id
_entity.type
_entity.pdbx_description
1 polymer ?
#
loop_
_entity_poly.entity_id
_entity_poly.type
_entity_poly.pdbx_seq_one_letter_code
_entity_poly.pdbx_strand_id
1 'polypeptide(L)'
;PELSEGAASLLPGAARPAVWWKLTFDVEGGLVNTEVRRATVRVRVATSYEVITTILADHDGATNHEATNHEAASAEGVGVSAQSIDLQDPGSGGRGAGAGGGSGVVGGAAGLGEWGRWRLSRQAGGGGGRLQVAEEDVQVDGCGNGQLLATPSLPAEEWNAQMSLATGMAAAALMLTSKTGLLRTLPSAEPEILAELRRASEALGHRWPPDDDAAAGGPNHVYGQWVRSLDPSTPVGAALMLSATKGLRGSGYAAFHGEPPELTTHAAVAAPYAQVTAPLRRLGDRYATEMALAAYEHRPVPAWVLDQLDDLPQILNDANRRAASVDRAVIDLLEAAELASQIGAEFSAVVLSHGRDGLRVQVTDPPVIADAIGEANDGDTVRVRLSDADPMKRLTRFKVVPQPAD
;
A
#
# COMPACT_ATOMS: atom_id res chain seq x y z
N PRO A 1 2.45 23.59 -1.59
CA PRO A 1 3.60 24.02 -0.76
C PRO A 1 3.15 24.71 0.54
N GLU A 2 2.21 25.68 0.50
CA GLU A 2 1.77 26.47 1.67
C GLU A 2 1.22 25.62 2.83
N LEU A 3 0.53 24.52 2.54
CA LEU A 3 0.03 23.59 3.55
C LEU A 3 1.05 22.49 3.85
N SER A 4 1.56 21.80 2.82
CA SER A 4 2.40 20.59 2.98
C SER A 4 3.81 20.90 3.49
N GLU A 5 4.35 22.07 3.17
CA GLU A 5 5.69 22.51 3.58
C GLU A 5 5.64 23.64 4.62
N GLY A 6 4.49 24.30 4.75
CA GLY A 6 4.25 25.45 5.63
C GLY A 6 3.37 25.14 6.82
N ALA A 7 2.14 25.64 6.78
CA ALA A 7 1.24 25.74 7.95
C ALA A 7 0.85 24.41 8.57
N ALA A 8 0.69 23.33 7.78
CA ALA A 8 0.29 22.01 8.24
C ALA A 8 1.42 20.98 8.17
N SER A 9 2.66 21.40 7.86
CA SER A 9 3.82 20.54 7.79
C SER A 9 4.21 20.00 9.16
N LEU A 10 4.48 18.70 9.25
CA LEU A 10 5.07 18.05 10.42
C LEU A 10 6.59 17.87 10.29
N LEU A 11 7.25 18.72 9.52
CA LEU A 11 8.71 18.80 9.47
C LEU A 11 9.29 19.30 10.80
N PRO A 12 10.57 18.98 11.13
CA PRO A 12 11.20 19.44 12.36
C PRO A 12 11.18 20.96 12.55
N GLY A 13 11.01 21.41 13.80
CA GLY A 13 11.10 22.81 14.16
C GLY A 13 9.89 23.33 14.93
N ALA A 14 8.91 23.93 14.26
CA ALA A 14 7.77 24.57 14.91
C ALA A 14 6.75 23.55 15.45
N ALA A 15 6.11 23.89 16.55
CA ALA A 15 4.94 23.16 17.04
C ALA A 15 3.75 23.35 16.10
N ARG A 16 3.06 22.27 15.75
CA ARG A 16 1.95 22.26 14.78
C ARG A 16 0.73 21.53 15.35
N PRO A 17 -0.49 21.97 15.02
CA PRO A 17 -1.68 21.19 15.33
C PRO A 17 -1.69 19.89 14.51
N ALA A 18 -2.05 18.79 15.17
CA ALA A 18 -2.14 17.47 14.57
C ALA A 18 -3.26 16.67 15.25
N VAL A 19 -3.59 15.53 14.67
CA VAL A 19 -4.41 14.51 15.33
C VAL A 19 -3.49 13.36 15.73
N TRP A 20 -3.49 13.07 17.01
CA TRP A 20 -2.66 12.05 17.61
C TRP A 20 -3.50 10.80 17.88
N TRP A 21 -2.94 9.65 17.53
CA TRP A 21 -3.53 8.34 17.72
C TRP A 21 -2.63 7.50 18.62
N LYS A 22 -3.24 6.78 19.58
CA LYS A 22 -2.57 5.75 20.37
C LYS A 22 -3.42 4.48 20.30
N LEU A 23 -2.79 3.43 19.82
CA LEU A 23 -3.39 2.12 19.66
C LEU A 23 -2.70 1.14 20.61
N THR A 24 -3.48 0.38 21.36
CA THR A 24 -2.98 -0.67 22.23
C THR A 24 -3.46 -2.02 21.72
N PHE A 25 -2.53 -2.93 21.55
CA PHE A 25 -2.81 -4.28 21.07
C PHE A 25 -2.53 -5.29 22.18
N ASP A 26 -3.27 -6.39 22.19
CA ASP A 26 -2.92 -7.57 22.97
C ASP A 26 -1.82 -8.41 22.28
N VAL A 27 -1.39 -9.47 22.96
CA VAL A 27 -0.34 -10.37 22.45
C VAL A 27 -0.79 -11.19 21.23
N GLU A 28 -2.09 -11.37 21.06
CA GLU A 28 -2.69 -12.01 19.89
C GLU A 28 -2.87 -11.06 18.68
N GLY A 29 -2.66 -9.75 18.88
CA GLY A 29 -2.80 -8.73 17.84
C GLY A 29 -4.18 -8.11 17.73
N GLY A 30 -5.05 -8.39 18.66
CA GLY A 30 -6.33 -7.73 18.81
C GLY A 30 -6.15 -6.26 19.24
N LEU A 31 -6.92 -5.34 18.66
CA LEU A 31 -6.94 -3.95 19.09
C LEU A 31 -7.75 -3.84 20.39
N VAL A 32 -7.07 -3.57 21.51
CA VAL A 32 -7.68 -3.49 22.86
C VAL A 32 -8.18 -2.08 23.16
N ASN A 33 -7.40 -1.05 22.78
CA ASN A 33 -7.77 0.32 23.06
C ASN A 33 -7.35 1.25 21.93
N THR A 34 -8.17 2.27 21.69
CA THR A 34 -7.92 3.35 20.74
C THR A 34 -8.13 4.68 21.46
N GLU A 35 -7.12 5.52 21.42
CA GLU A 35 -7.21 6.92 21.82
C GLU A 35 -6.95 7.79 20.61
N VAL A 36 -7.81 8.79 20.37
CA VAL A 36 -7.63 9.79 19.31
C VAL A 36 -7.96 11.17 19.85
N ARG A 37 -7.09 12.15 19.62
CA ARG A 37 -7.30 13.51 20.09
C ARG A 37 -6.56 14.53 19.24
N ARG A 38 -7.02 15.78 19.28
CA ARG A 38 -6.26 16.91 18.78
C ARG A 38 -5.08 17.17 19.72
N ALA A 39 -3.94 17.43 19.16
CA ALA A 39 -2.72 17.71 19.91
C ALA A 39 -1.88 18.78 19.20
N THR A 40 -1.02 19.42 19.93
CA THR A 40 0.08 20.21 19.36
C THR A 40 1.33 19.37 19.39
N VAL A 41 1.91 19.11 18.22
CA VAL A 41 3.09 18.23 18.05
C VAL A 41 4.29 19.07 17.62
N ARG A 42 5.45 18.74 18.16
CA ARG A 42 6.72 19.25 17.66
C ARG A 42 7.58 18.05 17.21
N VAL A 43 7.82 17.94 15.93
CA VAL A 43 8.74 16.95 15.38
C VAL A 43 10.16 17.41 15.66
N ARG A 44 10.98 16.54 16.26
CA ARG A 44 12.39 16.83 16.59
C ARG A 44 13.32 16.41 15.45
N VAL A 45 13.06 15.27 14.86
CA VAL A 45 13.89 14.68 13.81
C VAL A 45 12.99 14.14 12.70
N ALA A 46 13.34 14.44 11.45
CA ALA A 46 12.86 13.74 10.27
C ALA A 46 13.98 12.83 9.77
N THR A 47 13.64 11.64 9.33
CA THR A 47 14.58 10.68 8.77
C THR A 47 13.94 9.96 7.58
N SER A 48 14.75 9.36 6.72
CA SER A 48 14.26 8.57 5.60
C SER A 48 14.15 7.09 5.95
N TYR A 49 13.44 6.33 5.13
CA TYR A 49 13.29 4.88 5.31
C TYR A 49 14.61 4.14 5.12
N GLU A 50 15.49 4.64 4.26
CA GLU A 50 16.84 4.11 4.05
C GLU A 50 17.66 4.19 5.34
N VAL A 51 17.63 5.34 6.00
CA VAL A 51 18.34 5.55 7.28
C VAL A 51 17.77 4.63 8.36
N ILE A 52 16.45 4.50 8.47
CA ILE A 52 15.80 3.58 9.42
C ILE A 52 16.21 2.14 9.13
N THR A 53 16.19 1.72 7.88
CA THR A 53 16.56 0.37 7.44
C THR A 53 18.03 0.08 7.79
N THR A 54 18.93 1.03 7.54
CA THR A 54 20.36 0.89 7.88
C THR A 54 20.58 0.78 9.39
N ILE A 55 19.96 1.65 10.20
CA ILE A 55 20.05 1.61 11.67
C ILE A 55 19.63 0.23 12.20
N LEU A 56 18.59 -0.37 11.63
CA LEU A 56 18.07 -1.65 12.09
C LEU A 56 18.93 -2.83 11.62
N ALA A 57 19.50 -2.77 10.41
CA ALA A 57 20.45 -3.77 9.95
C ALA A 57 21.71 -3.82 10.84
N ASP A 58 22.23 -2.65 11.24
CA ASP A 58 23.37 -2.55 12.17
C ASP A 58 23.02 -3.08 13.57
N HIS A 59 21.80 -2.82 14.04
CA HIS A 59 21.33 -3.28 15.35
C HIS A 59 21.11 -4.80 15.38
N ASP A 60 20.53 -5.39 14.35
CA ASP A 60 20.33 -6.84 14.24
C ASP A 60 21.67 -7.57 14.06
N GLY A 61 22.66 -6.94 13.41
CA GLY A 61 24.03 -7.44 13.32
C GLY A 61 24.77 -7.45 14.68
N ALA A 62 24.56 -6.44 15.50
CA ALA A 62 25.16 -6.33 16.84
C ALA A 62 24.53 -7.31 17.83
N THR A 63 23.22 -7.54 17.80
CA THR A 63 22.51 -8.47 18.68
C THR A 63 22.83 -9.94 18.39
N ASN A 64 23.16 -10.28 17.14
CA ASN A 64 23.60 -11.64 16.79
C ASN A 64 24.99 -12.00 17.33
N HIS A 65 25.82 -11.03 17.76
CA HIS A 65 27.08 -11.27 18.41
C HIS A 65 26.96 -11.43 19.94
N GLU A 66 25.86 -10.95 20.56
CA GLU A 66 25.63 -11.05 22.02
C GLU A 66 24.66 -12.18 22.42
N ALA A 67 23.95 -12.80 21.47
CA ALA A 67 22.88 -13.78 21.73
C ALA A 67 23.37 -15.21 22.03
N THR A 68 24.58 -15.41 22.55
CA THR A 68 25.02 -16.72 23.10
C THR A 68 24.80 -16.91 24.61
N ASN A 69 24.24 -15.92 25.29
CA ASN A 69 23.86 -16.10 26.71
C ASN A 69 22.70 -15.15 27.06
N HIS A 70 21.47 -15.63 27.01
CA HIS A 70 20.45 -15.42 28.06
C HIS A 70 19.12 -16.02 27.66
N GLU A 71 18.72 -17.05 28.39
CA GLU A 71 17.35 -17.59 28.42
C GLU A 71 16.39 -16.61 29.09
N ALA A 72 15.17 -16.59 28.53
CA ALA A 72 13.91 -16.20 29.17
C ALA A 72 13.83 -14.83 29.85
N ALA A 73 13.33 -13.84 29.14
CA ALA A 73 12.61 -12.70 29.72
C ALA A 73 11.16 -12.70 29.27
N SER A 74 10.28 -12.71 30.25
CA SER A 74 8.83 -12.70 30.22
C SER A 74 8.25 -11.60 29.31
N ALA A 75 7.22 -11.95 28.51
CA ALA A 75 6.47 -11.07 27.66
C ALA A 75 5.61 -10.08 28.47
N GLU A 76 6.17 -8.95 28.81
CA GLU A 76 5.42 -7.75 29.20
C GLU A 76 5.25 -6.88 27.94
N GLY A 77 4.00 -6.40 27.73
CA GLY A 77 3.52 -5.77 26.51
C GLY A 77 4.49 -4.80 25.84
N VAL A 78 4.70 -5.00 24.53
CA VAL A 78 5.52 -4.15 23.66
C VAL A 78 4.89 -2.76 23.55
N GLY A 79 5.32 -1.85 24.41
CA GLY A 79 4.97 -0.44 24.35
C GLY A 79 5.87 0.29 23.35
N VAL A 80 5.47 0.42 22.09
CA VAL A 80 6.14 1.33 21.16
C VAL A 80 5.90 2.77 21.62
N SER A 81 6.83 3.32 22.38
CA SER A 81 6.81 4.71 22.81
C SER A 81 7.43 5.59 21.72
N ALA A 82 6.61 6.43 21.11
CA ALA A 82 7.09 7.50 20.22
C ALA A 82 7.78 8.60 21.04
N GLN A 83 8.98 8.31 21.58
CA GLN A 83 9.74 9.23 22.44
C GLN A 83 10.33 10.45 21.70
N SER A 84 10.13 10.56 20.39
CA SER A 84 10.59 11.70 19.58
C SER A 84 9.51 12.77 19.34
N ILE A 85 8.33 12.65 19.94
CA ILE A 85 7.24 13.62 19.79
C ILE A 85 6.92 14.25 21.13
N ASP A 86 7.13 15.56 21.25
CA ASP A 86 6.67 16.34 22.40
C ASP A 86 5.16 16.61 22.23
N LEU A 87 4.35 15.88 22.98
CA LEU A 87 2.90 16.13 23.06
C LEU A 87 2.67 17.23 24.12
N GLN A 88 2.21 18.39 23.72
CA GLN A 88 1.70 19.41 24.63
C GLN A 88 0.18 19.30 24.69
N ASP A 89 -0.34 18.93 25.83
CA ASP A 89 -1.76 19.00 26.13
C ASP A 89 -2.13 20.48 26.35
N PRO A 90 -3.09 21.06 25.65
CA PRO A 90 -3.48 22.45 25.82
C PRO A 90 -3.97 22.83 27.25
N GLY A 91 -4.07 21.83 28.16
CA GLY A 91 -4.55 22.02 29.53
C GLY A 91 -3.53 21.76 30.66
N SER A 92 -2.30 21.29 30.38
CA SER A 92 -1.33 20.95 31.41
C SER A 92 0.00 21.69 31.22
N GLY A 93 0.29 22.64 32.08
CA GLY A 93 1.60 23.26 32.24
C GLY A 93 2.59 22.32 32.93
N GLY A 94 3.14 21.35 32.20
CA GLY A 94 4.10 20.37 32.73
C GLY A 94 5.47 20.49 32.07
N ARG A 95 6.53 20.67 32.88
CA ARG A 95 7.94 20.71 32.48
C ARG A 95 8.42 19.31 32.08
N GLY A 96 8.74 19.09 30.80
CA GLY A 96 9.38 17.87 30.32
C GLY A 96 10.91 18.03 30.25
N ALA A 97 11.63 17.17 30.96
CA ALA A 97 13.09 17.08 30.98
C ALA A 97 13.64 16.52 29.67
N GLY A 98 14.71 17.13 29.16
CA GLY A 98 15.38 16.70 27.94
C GLY A 98 16.32 15.54 28.18
N ALA A 99 16.44 14.67 27.19
CA ALA A 99 17.58 13.75 27.03
C ALA A 99 17.81 13.39 25.56
N GLY A 100 19.02 13.54 25.13
CA GLY A 100 19.80 12.82 24.11
C GLY A 100 19.15 12.47 22.77
N GLY A 101 19.37 13.31 21.72
CA GLY A 101 18.76 13.10 20.40
C GLY A 101 19.11 11.80 19.66
N GLY A 102 20.25 11.16 19.93
CA GLY A 102 20.67 9.94 19.23
C GLY A 102 19.95 8.66 19.70
N SER A 103 19.83 8.49 21.02
CA SER A 103 19.20 7.31 21.63
C SER A 103 17.70 7.19 21.32
N GLY A 104 17.00 8.31 21.14
CA GLY A 104 15.56 8.32 20.85
C GLY A 104 15.21 7.85 19.44
N VAL A 105 16.05 8.16 18.45
CA VAL A 105 15.83 7.74 17.05
C VAL A 105 16.06 6.24 16.92
N VAL A 106 17.13 5.71 17.49
CA VAL A 106 17.44 4.27 17.47
C VAL A 106 16.34 3.45 18.15
N GLY A 107 15.91 3.87 19.36
CA GLY A 107 14.82 3.19 20.07
C GLY A 107 13.48 3.22 19.32
N GLY A 108 13.15 4.35 18.67
CA GLY A 108 11.96 4.47 17.85
C GLY A 108 12.01 3.60 16.59
N ALA A 109 13.16 3.52 15.92
CA ALA A 109 13.38 2.66 14.76
C ALA A 109 13.27 1.18 15.14
N ALA A 110 13.93 0.76 16.23
CA ALA A 110 13.86 -0.62 16.72
C ALA A 110 12.43 -1.03 17.03
N GLY A 111 11.67 -0.20 17.75
CA GLY A 111 10.27 -0.45 18.06
C GLY A 111 9.39 -0.55 16.82
N LEU A 112 9.62 0.31 15.81
CA LEU A 112 8.91 0.24 14.53
C LEU A 112 9.20 -1.08 13.82
N GLY A 113 10.44 -1.51 13.76
CA GLY A 113 10.83 -2.76 13.12
C GLY A 113 10.23 -3.99 13.81
N GLU A 114 10.31 -4.07 15.14
CA GLU A 114 9.74 -5.17 15.92
C GLU A 114 8.23 -5.25 15.74
N TRP A 115 7.53 -4.14 15.94
CA TRP A 115 6.08 -4.06 15.78
C TRP A 115 5.65 -4.33 14.34
N GLY A 116 6.37 -3.79 13.35
CA GLY A 116 6.08 -4.00 11.94
C GLY A 116 6.20 -5.46 11.51
N ARG A 117 7.28 -6.14 11.90
CA ARG A 117 7.45 -7.58 11.65
C ARG A 117 6.35 -8.41 12.32
N TRP A 118 6.03 -8.09 13.56
CA TRP A 118 4.93 -8.75 14.27
C TRP A 118 3.57 -8.55 13.57
N ARG A 119 3.25 -7.32 13.14
CA ARG A 119 2.00 -7.04 12.40
C ARG A 119 1.93 -7.75 11.05
N LEU A 120 3.03 -7.78 10.29
CA LEU A 120 3.10 -8.49 9.00
C LEU A 120 2.86 -9.99 9.18
N SER A 121 3.42 -10.61 10.22
CA SER A 121 3.17 -12.03 10.51
C SER A 121 1.69 -12.31 10.81
N ARG A 122 1.01 -11.40 11.51
CA ARG A 122 -0.42 -11.52 11.84
C ARG A 122 -1.32 -11.26 10.63
N GLN A 123 -0.99 -10.27 9.81
CA GLN A 123 -1.71 -10.01 8.55
C GLN A 123 -1.65 -11.22 7.62
N ALA A 124 -0.50 -11.91 7.59
CA ALA A 124 -0.34 -13.14 6.83
C ALA A 124 -1.34 -14.24 7.29
N GLY A 125 -1.57 -14.38 8.59
CA GLY A 125 -2.57 -15.30 9.14
C GLY A 125 -4.02 -14.88 8.92
N GLY A 126 -4.30 -13.57 8.76
CA GLY A 126 -5.65 -13.01 8.61
C GLY A 126 -6.19 -12.97 7.17
N GLY A 127 -5.45 -13.44 6.17
CA GLY A 127 -5.90 -13.47 4.78
C GLY A 127 -5.76 -12.14 4.01
N GLY A 128 -5.24 -11.09 4.62
CA GLY A 128 -4.92 -9.86 3.91
C GLY A 128 -3.81 -10.09 2.87
N GLY A 129 -3.98 -9.58 1.66
CA GLY A 129 -3.00 -9.65 0.58
C GLY A 129 -2.55 -8.26 0.16
N ARG A 130 -1.25 -7.96 0.27
CA ARG A 130 -0.66 -6.75 -0.29
C ARG A 130 0.08 -7.13 -1.56
N LEU A 131 -0.23 -6.44 -2.65
CA LEU A 131 0.61 -6.51 -3.85
C LEU A 131 1.91 -5.74 -3.58
N GLN A 132 3.01 -6.43 -3.67
CA GLN A 132 4.36 -5.84 -3.71
C GLN A 132 4.73 -5.56 -5.18
N VAL A 133 3.95 -4.71 -5.83
CA VAL A 133 4.37 -4.18 -7.13
C VAL A 133 5.51 -3.22 -6.85
N ALA A 134 6.66 -3.44 -7.51
CA ALA A 134 7.74 -2.45 -7.45
C ALA A 134 7.17 -1.09 -7.85
N GLU A 135 7.39 -0.08 -7.04
CA GLU A 135 7.02 1.28 -7.43
C GLU A 135 7.94 1.70 -8.58
N GLU A 136 7.32 1.95 -9.72
CA GLU A 136 8.02 2.56 -10.84
C GLU A 136 8.16 4.04 -10.52
N ASP A 137 9.38 4.46 -10.21
CA ASP A 137 9.70 5.86 -9.97
C ASP A 137 10.29 6.48 -11.25
N VAL A 138 9.85 7.69 -11.53
CA VAL A 138 10.34 8.46 -12.68
C VAL A 138 11.43 9.39 -12.20
N GLN A 139 12.68 9.05 -12.47
CA GLN A 139 13.77 9.99 -12.28
C GLN A 139 14.02 10.82 -13.54
N VAL A 140 14.04 12.14 -13.37
CA VAL A 140 14.35 13.07 -14.43
C VAL A 140 15.79 13.55 -14.22
N ASP A 141 16.64 13.31 -15.21
CA ASP A 141 18.04 13.77 -15.16
C ASP A 141 18.14 15.31 -15.32
N GLY A 142 19.33 15.87 -15.09
CA GLY A 142 19.57 17.31 -15.23
C GLY A 142 19.36 17.86 -16.64
N CYS A 143 19.18 17.00 -17.65
CA CYS A 143 18.90 17.34 -19.05
C CYS A 143 17.42 17.22 -19.39
N GLY A 144 16.57 16.77 -18.44
CA GLY A 144 15.14 16.61 -18.64
C GLY A 144 14.75 15.25 -19.24
N ASN A 145 15.66 14.27 -19.31
CA ASN A 145 15.32 12.91 -19.75
C ASN A 145 14.73 12.14 -18.57
N GLY A 146 13.56 11.54 -18.76
CA GLY A 146 12.94 10.65 -17.80
C GLY A 146 13.46 9.23 -17.94
N GLN A 147 13.79 8.60 -16.81
CA GLN A 147 14.14 7.18 -16.73
C GLN A 147 13.19 6.50 -15.76
N LEU A 148 12.67 5.35 -16.15
CA LEU A 148 11.85 4.51 -15.29
C LEU A 148 12.76 3.65 -14.43
N LEU A 149 12.64 3.77 -13.11
CA LEU A 149 13.39 2.97 -12.15
C LEU A 149 12.41 2.17 -11.30
N ALA A 150 12.55 0.86 -11.31
CA ALA A 150 11.85 -0.02 -10.37
C ALA A 150 12.62 -0.01 -9.04
N THR A 151 12.06 0.66 -8.03
CA THR A 151 12.66 0.70 -6.70
C THR A 151 11.95 -0.32 -5.80
N PRO A 152 12.67 -1.32 -5.25
CA PRO A 152 12.08 -2.26 -4.31
C PRO A 152 11.69 -1.53 -3.03
N SER A 153 10.52 -1.85 -2.48
CA SER A 153 10.07 -1.30 -1.20
C SER A 153 11.03 -1.67 -0.07
N LEU A 154 11.38 -0.70 0.75
CA LEU A 154 12.22 -0.93 1.91
C LEU A 154 11.40 -1.54 3.07
N PRO A 155 12.00 -2.40 3.91
CA PRO A 155 11.31 -2.96 5.08
C PRO A 155 10.68 -1.91 5.99
N ALA A 156 11.34 -0.77 6.19
CA ALA A 156 10.82 0.33 7.00
C ALA A 156 9.55 0.97 6.42
N GLU A 157 9.40 0.99 5.10
CA GLU A 157 8.17 1.44 4.43
C GLU A 157 7.01 0.48 4.70
N GLU A 158 7.27 -0.83 4.66
CA GLU A 158 6.27 -1.83 4.97
C GLU A 158 5.80 -1.74 6.42
N TRP A 159 6.73 -1.56 7.37
CA TRP A 159 6.37 -1.39 8.79
C TRP A 159 5.55 -0.11 9.02
N ASN A 160 5.93 0.99 8.37
CA ASN A 160 5.16 2.24 8.43
C ASN A 160 3.76 2.08 7.80
N ALA A 161 3.65 1.32 6.70
CA ALA A 161 2.35 0.99 6.11
C ALA A 161 1.45 0.22 7.10
N GLN A 162 2.01 -0.69 7.92
CA GLN A 162 1.25 -1.39 8.96
C GLN A 162 0.69 -0.43 10.01
N MET A 163 1.43 0.62 10.41
CA MET A 163 0.91 1.63 11.33
C MET A 163 -0.29 2.38 10.72
N SER A 164 -0.19 2.75 9.45
CA SER A 164 -1.30 3.40 8.73
C SER A 164 -2.52 2.49 8.61
N LEU A 165 -2.32 1.19 8.33
CA LEU A 165 -3.40 0.20 8.26
C LEU A 165 -4.08 0.01 9.62
N ALA A 166 -3.31 -0.15 10.69
CA ALA A 166 -3.84 -0.30 12.04
C ALA A 166 -4.65 0.93 12.48
N THR A 167 -4.16 2.14 12.19
CA THR A 167 -4.88 3.39 12.47
C THR A 167 -6.19 3.48 11.68
N GLY A 168 -6.17 3.08 10.41
CA GLY A 168 -7.38 3.07 9.59
C GLY A 168 -8.42 2.03 10.04
N MET A 169 -7.98 0.88 10.53
CA MET A 169 -8.88 -0.12 11.13
C MET A 169 -9.52 0.40 12.42
N ALA A 170 -8.73 1.05 13.28
CA ALA A 170 -9.22 1.68 14.51
C ALA A 170 -10.24 2.79 14.22
N ALA A 171 -9.97 3.63 13.23
CA ALA A 171 -10.89 4.69 12.78
C ALA A 171 -12.19 4.11 12.24
N ALA A 172 -12.13 3.06 11.44
CA ALA A 172 -13.32 2.36 10.93
C ALA A 172 -14.17 1.79 12.07
N ALA A 173 -13.55 1.17 13.07
CA ALA A 173 -14.24 0.62 14.25
C ALA A 173 -14.99 1.71 15.03
N LEU A 174 -14.36 2.88 15.28
CA LEU A 174 -15.00 4.01 15.93
C LEU A 174 -16.20 4.53 15.13
N MET A 175 -16.07 4.69 13.81
CA MET A 175 -17.12 5.16 12.94
C MET A 175 -18.30 4.17 12.84
N LEU A 176 -18.03 2.87 12.76
CA LEU A 176 -19.07 1.84 12.77
C LEU A 176 -19.85 1.82 14.08
N THR A 177 -19.16 1.96 15.23
CA THR A 177 -19.77 2.04 16.54
C THR A 177 -20.67 3.29 16.68
N SER A 178 -20.23 4.43 16.16
CA SER A 178 -20.99 5.69 16.19
C SER A 178 -22.06 5.79 15.10
N LYS A 179 -22.13 4.82 14.21
CA LYS A 179 -23.06 4.78 13.06
C LYS A 179 -22.95 6.00 12.14
N THR A 180 -21.77 6.59 12.05
CA THR A 180 -21.49 7.71 11.12
C THR A 180 -20.05 7.59 10.66
N GLY A 181 -19.85 7.48 9.34
CA GLY A 181 -18.52 7.24 8.84
C GLY A 181 -18.33 7.31 7.33
N LEU A 182 -17.07 7.21 6.94
CA LEU A 182 -16.60 7.08 5.58
C LEU A 182 -15.58 5.93 5.52
N LEU A 183 -15.99 4.80 5.00
CA LEU A 183 -15.13 3.61 4.87
C LEU A 183 -14.46 3.58 3.50
N ARG A 184 -13.26 3.03 3.45
CA ARG A 184 -12.60 2.60 2.23
C ARG A 184 -12.90 1.12 2.06
N THR A 185 -13.63 0.76 1.03
CA THR A 185 -14.10 -0.60 0.79
C THR A 185 -13.42 -1.24 -0.41
N LEU A 186 -13.28 -2.55 -0.38
CA LEU A 186 -12.86 -3.38 -1.50
C LEU A 186 -13.60 -4.71 -1.38
N PRO A 187 -14.42 -5.08 -2.37
CA PRO A 187 -15.05 -6.39 -2.37
C PRO A 187 -14.01 -7.50 -2.52
N SER A 188 -14.39 -8.72 -2.17
CA SER A 188 -13.62 -9.91 -2.51
C SER A 188 -13.49 -10.06 -4.03
N ALA A 189 -12.39 -10.64 -4.49
CA ALA A 189 -12.24 -10.96 -5.91
C ALA A 189 -13.36 -11.90 -6.37
N GLU A 190 -13.91 -11.61 -7.53
CA GLU A 190 -14.94 -12.46 -8.15
C GLU A 190 -14.40 -13.86 -8.42
N PRO A 191 -15.22 -14.92 -8.26
CA PRO A 191 -14.78 -16.31 -8.46
C PRO A 191 -14.16 -16.55 -9.84
N GLU A 192 -14.70 -15.90 -10.88
CA GLU A 192 -14.22 -15.98 -12.25
C GLU A 192 -12.80 -15.41 -12.40
N ILE A 193 -12.53 -14.31 -11.70
CA ILE A 193 -11.19 -13.68 -11.66
C ILE A 193 -10.22 -14.60 -10.93
N LEU A 194 -10.62 -15.19 -9.80
CA LEU A 194 -9.77 -16.15 -9.07
C LEU A 194 -9.44 -17.37 -9.94
N ALA A 195 -10.42 -17.89 -10.68
CA ALA A 195 -10.21 -19.01 -11.60
C ALA A 195 -9.27 -18.62 -12.78
N GLU A 196 -9.35 -17.40 -13.29
CA GLU A 196 -8.43 -16.89 -14.31
C GLU A 196 -7.00 -16.79 -13.76
N LEU A 197 -6.83 -16.19 -12.57
CA LEU A 197 -5.53 -16.04 -11.92
C LEU A 197 -4.89 -17.40 -11.59
N ARG A 198 -5.70 -18.36 -11.15
CA ARG A 198 -5.24 -19.73 -10.90
C ARG A 198 -4.70 -20.38 -12.19
N ARG A 199 -5.43 -20.31 -13.29
CA ARG A 199 -4.98 -20.86 -14.59
C ARG A 199 -3.70 -20.18 -15.06
N ALA A 200 -3.61 -18.85 -14.97
CA ALA A 200 -2.40 -18.12 -15.33
C ALA A 200 -1.20 -18.51 -14.47
N SER A 201 -1.41 -18.69 -13.16
CA SER A 201 -0.38 -19.13 -12.21
C SER A 201 0.16 -20.52 -12.57
N GLU A 202 -0.74 -21.48 -12.79
CA GLU A 202 -0.42 -22.87 -13.16
C GLU A 202 0.31 -22.93 -14.52
N ALA A 203 -0.15 -22.16 -15.52
CA ALA A 203 0.48 -22.08 -16.84
C ALA A 203 1.92 -21.53 -16.79
N LEU A 204 2.20 -20.61 -15.87
CA LEU A 204 3.54 -20.07 -15.62
C LEU A 204 4.37 -20.92 -14.65
N GLY A 205 3.87 -22.10 -14.25
CA GLY A 205 4.57 -23.02 -13.35
C GLY A 205 4.63 -22.56 -11.89
N HIS A 206 3.84 -21.55 -11.51
CA HIS A 206 3.74 -21.08 -10.13
C HIS A 206 2.56 -21.76 -9.42
N ARG A 207 2.83 -22.29 -8.21
CA ARG A 207 1.84 -23.07 -7.46
C ARG A 207 0.73 -22.19 -6.89
N TRP A 208 -0.53 -22.52 -7.18
CA TRP A 208 -1.69 -21.96 -6.48
C TRP A 208 -1.88 -22.65 -5.13
N PRO A 209 -2.20 -21.90 -4.04
CA PRO A 209 -2.49 -22.49 -2.73
C PRO A 209 -3.67 -23.47 -2.80
N PRO A 210 -3.69 -24.53 -1.96
CA PRO A 210 -4.82 -25.45 -1.92
C PRO A 210 -6.12 -24.79 -1.46
N ASP A 211 -7.26 -25.24 -1.98
CA ASP A 211 -8.58 -24.72 -1.63
C ASP A 211 -9.00 -25.07 -0.18
N ASP A 212 -8.35 -26.06 0.45
CA ASP A 212 -8.58 -26.44 1.85
C ASP A 212 -8.25 -25.29 2.83
N ASP A 213 -7.35 -24.41 2.47
CA ASP A 213 -7.04 -23.20 3.21
C ASP A 213 -8.19 -22.15 3.13
N ALA A 214 -9.09 -22.29 2.16
CA ALA A 214 -10.30 -21.47 2.08
C ALA A 214 -11.25 -21.67 3.26
N ALA A 215 -11.24 -22.84 3.91
CA ALA A 215 -12.02 -23.13 5.10
C ALA A 215 -11.60 -22.29 6.32
N ALA A 216 -10.34 -21.84 6.37
CA ALA A 216 -9.80 -21.03 7.45
C ALA A 216 -10.08 -19.52 7.30
N GLY A 217 -10.35 -19.01 6.07
CA GLY A 217 -10.49 -17.57 5.85
C GLY A 217 -11.21 -17.16 4.55
N GLY A 218 -11.79 -18.12 3.82
CA GLY A 218 -12.52 -17.87 2.57
C GLY A 218 -11.62 -17.52 1.37
N PRO A 219 -12.24 -17.13 0.23
CA PRO A 219 -11.52 -16.89 -1.03
C PRO A 219 -10.42 -15.82 -0.95
N ASN A 220 -10.61 -14.80 -0.10
CA ASN A 220 -9.61 -13.75 0.12
C ASN A 220 -8.34 -14.28 0.79
N HIS A 221 -8.46 -15.30 1.64
CA HIS A 221 -7.31 -15.91 2.30
C HIS A 221 -6.41 -16.62 1.29
N VAL A 222 -7.00 -17.42 0.40
CA VAL A 222 -6.27 -18.11 -0.68
C VAL A 222 -5.61 -17.11 -1.62
N TYR A 223 -6.35 -16.09 -2.04
CA TYR A 223 -5.81 -15.01 -2.88
C TYR A 223 -4.64 -14.28 -2.18
N GLY A 224 -4.79 -13.92 -0.91
CA GLY A 224 -3.75 -13.27 -0.14
C GLY A 224 -2.50 -14.14 0.05
N GLN A 225 -2.66 -15.44 0.28
CA GLN A 225 -1.54 -16.39 0.34
C GLN A 225 -0.81 -16.49 -1.00
N TRP A 226 -1.55 -16.61 -2.09
CA TRP A 226 -0.98 -16.66 -3.43
C TRP A 226 -0.17 -15.41 -3.73
N VAL A 227 -0.73 -14.23 -3.52
CA VAL A 227 -0.03 -12.95 -3.75
C VAL A 227 1.27 -12.88 -2.96
N ARG A 228 1.29 -13.30 -1.70
CA ARG A 228 2.50 -13.32 -0.87
C ARG A 228 3.55 -14.32 -1.32
N SER A 229 3.17 -15.35 -2.07
CA SER A 229 4.11 -16.35 -2.61
C SER A 229 4.82 -15.88 -3.88
N LEU A 230 4.36 -14.77 -4.48
CA LEU A 230 4.95 -14.22 -5.70
C LEU A 230 6.25 -13.46 -5.38
N ASP A 231 7.30 -13.75 -6.13
CA ASP A 231 8.56 -13.03 -6.04
C ASP A 231 8.63 -11.98 -7.16
N PRO A 232 8.48 -10.69 -6.85
CA PRO A 232 8.48 -9.63 -7.87
C PRO A 232 9.84 -9.45 -8.58
N SER A 233 10.92 -10.02 -8.04
CA SER A 233 12.25 -9.98 -8.67
C SER A 233 12.38 -10.95 -9.84
N THR A 234 11.46 -11.90 -9.98
CA THR A 234 11.44 -12.86 -11.09
C THR A 234 10.46 -12.41 -12.18
N PRO A 235 10.75 -12.65 -13.47
CA PRO A 235 9.82 -12.29 -14.56
C PRO A 235 8.44 -12.91 -14.42
N VAL A 236 8.35 -14.16 -13.98
CA VAL A 236 7.09 -14.86 -13.73
C VAL A 236 6.34 -14.23 -12.56
N GLY A 237 7.03 -13.98 -11.45
CA GLY A 237 6.44 -13.35 -10.27
C GLY A 237 5.94 -11.94 -10.56
N ALA A 238 6.70 -11.12 -11.30
CA ALA A 238 6.29 -9.79 -11.74
C ALA A 238 5.03 -9.84 -12.62
N ALA A 239 4.98 -10.74 -13.61
CA ALA A 239 3.82 -10.94 -14.49
C ALA A 239 2.57 -11.35 -13.71
N LEU A 240 2.71 -12.29 -12.77
CA LEU A 240 1.61 -12.73 -11.92
C LEU A 240 1.17 -11.65 -10.94
N MET A 241 2.11 -10.88 -10.37
CA MET A 241 1.82 -9.76 -9.48
C MET A 241 0.94 -8.71 -10.18
N LEU A 242 1.28 -8.40 -11.43
CA LEU A 242 0.49 -7.49 -12.23
C LEU A 242 -0.90 -8.05 -12.57
N SER A 243 -0.98 -9.34 -12.93
CA SER A 243 -2.26 -10.01 -13.13
C SER A 243 -3.11 -10.01 -11.87
N ALA A 244 -2.48 -10.13 -10.69
CA ALA A 244 -3.14 -10.06 -9.39
C ALA A 244 -3.89 -8.74 -9.15
N THR A 245 -3.50 -7.63 -9.79
CA THR A 245 -4.24 -6.36 -9.70
C THR A 245 -5.71 -6.50 -10.10
N LYS A 246 -6.06 -7.48 -10.93
CA LYS A 246 -7.45 -7.78 -11.32
C LYS A 246 -8.31 -8.15 -10.12
N GLY A 247 -7.74 -8.86 -9.14
CA GLY A 247 -8.42 -9.26 -7.89
C GLY A 247 -8.66 -8.11 -6.90
N LEU A 248 -8.09 -6.94 -7.13
CA LEU A 248 -8.26 -5.74 -6.29
C LEU A 248 -9.15 -4.68 -6.95
N ARG A 249 -9.96 -5.05 -7.90
CA ARG A 249 -10.89 -4.13 -8.58
C ARG A 249 -12.12 -3.88 -7.72
N GLY A 250 -12.76 -2.72 -7.96
CA GLY A 250 -14.00 -2.33 -7.27
C GLY A 250 -13.75 -1.62 -5.94
N SER A 251 -12.50 -1.18 -5.66
CA SER A 251 -12.24 -0.38 -4.49
C SER A 251 -12.97 0.96 -4.56
N GLY A 252 -13.66 1.33 -3.46
CA GLY A 252 -14.48 2.52 -3.42
C GLY A 252 -14.54 3.14 -2.03
N TYR A 253 -15.42 4.13 -1.89
CA TYR A 253 -15.76 4.72 -0.60
C TYR A 253 -17.23 4.50 -0.31
N ALA A 254 -17.56 4.23 0.95
CA ALA A 254 -18.92 4.10 1.42
C ALA A 254 -19.13 5.05 2.60
N ALA A 255 -19.97 6.07 2.40
CA ALA A 255 -20.40 7.00 3.43
C ALA A 255 -21.69 6.47 4.07
N PHE A 256 -21.87 6.75 5.37
CA PHE A 256 -23.10 6.38 6.08
C PHE A 256 -23.37 7.30 7.28
N HIS A 257 -24.64 7.51 7.55
CA HIS A 257 -25.15 8.17 8.73
C HIS A 257 -26.42 7.47 9.17
N GLY A 258 -26.33 6.62 10.21
CA GLY A 258 -27.36 5.69 10.66
C GLY A 258 -26.91 4.25 10.44
N GLU A 259 -27.53 3.52 9.53
CA GLU A 259 -27.16 2.11 9.28
C GLU A 259 -25.86 2.02 8.48
N PRO A 260 -24.91 1.14 8.91
CA PRO A 260 -23.70 0.87 8.14
C PRO A 260 -24.01 0.31 6.74
N PRO A 261 -23.13 0.55 5.74
CA PRO A 261 -23.30 -0.01 4.41
C PRO A 261 -23.18 -1.55 4.44
N GLU A 262 -23.77 -2.22 3.43
CA GLU A 262 -23.69 -3.68 3.30
C GLU A 262 -22.23 -4.16 3.20
N LEU A 263 -21.41 -3.48 2.41
CA LEU A 263 -19.98 -3.74 2.33
C LEU A 263 -19.23 -2.80 3.27
N THR A 264 -18.74 -3.33 4.38
CA THR A 264 -17.91 -2.60 5.35
C THR A 264 -16.43 -2.92 5.25
N THR A 265 -16.07 -4.05 4.61
CA THR A 265 -14.72 -4.59 4.61
C THR A 265 -13.89 -4.10 3.42
N HIS A 266 -12.58 -4.13 3.62
CA HIS A 266 -11.59 -3.95 2.56
C HIS A 266 -10.82 -5.27 2.40
N ALA A 267 -11.05 -6.00 1.31
CA ALA A 267 -10.53 -7.36 1.09
C ALA A 267 -9.01 -7.48 1.28
N ALA A 268 -8.22 -6.50 0.78
CA ALA A 268 -6.77 -6.53 0.94
C ALA A 268 -6.30 -6.29 2.39
N VAL A 269 -7.13 -5.68 3.24
CA VAL A 269 -6.85 -5.45 4.67
C VAL A 269 -7.46 -6.58 5.52
N ALA A 270 -8.43 -7.30 4.96
CA ALA A 270 -9.26 -8.32 5.63
C ALA A 270 -10.03 -7.78 6.85
N ALA A 271 -10.38 -6.51 6.85
CA ALA A 271 -11.09 -5.83 7.94
C ALA A 271 -11.84 -4.59 7.43
N PRO A 272 -12.77 -4.02 8.22
CA PRO A 272 -13.24 -2.67 8.02
C PRO A 272 -12.07 -1.68 8.06
N TYR A 273 -12.07 -0.74 7.13
CA TYR A 273 -10.94 0.17 6.96
C TYR A 273 -11.39 1.57 6.55
N ALA A 274 -10.71 2.57 7.06
CA ALA A 274 -10.88 3.96 6.66
C ALA A 274 -9.51 4.63 6.47
N GLN A 275 -9.45 5.58 5.57
CA GLN A 275 -8.24 6.37 5.33
C GLN A 275 -8.24 7.61 6.22
N VAL A 276 -7.24 7.74 7.11
CA VAL A 276 -7.12 8.86 8.07
C VAL A 276 -5.69 9.38 8.21
N THR A 277 -4.70 8.77 7.55
CA THR A 277 -3.27 9.02 7.82
C THR A 277 -2.60 9.99 6.84
N ALA A 278 -3.31 10.49 5.82
CA ALA A 278 -2.73 11.39 4.82
C ALA A 278 -3.65 12.59 4.48
N PRO A 279 -4.06 13.40 5.46
CA PRO A 279 -5.06 14.47 5.27
C PRO A 279 -4.58 15.65 4.42
N LEU A 280 -3.28 15.74 4.14
CA LEU A 280 -2.73 16.78 3.25
C LEU A 280 -2.95 16.47 1.77
N ARG A 281 -2.96 15.19 1.40
CA ARG A 281 -3.12 14.76 -0.01
C ARG A 281 -4.43 14.04 -0.31
N ARG A 282 -5.17 13.57 0.72
CA ARG A 282 -6.47 12.91 0.57
C ARG A 282 -7.55 13.67 1.33
N LEU A 283 -8.52 14.20 0.59
CA LEU A 283 -9.63 14.94 1.15
C LEU A 283 -10.45 14.09 2.14
N GLY A 284 -10.74 12.84 1.79
CA GLY A 284 -11.52 11.92 2.62
C GLY A 284 -10.95 11.72 4.02
N ASP A 285 -9.63 11.75 4.17
CA ASP A 285 -8.95 11.59 5.47
C ASP A 285 -9.33 12.68 6.48
N ARG A 286 -9.61 13.90 6.01
CA ARG A 286 -10.04 15.00 6.89
C ARG A 286 -11.42 14.74 7.46
N TYR A 287 -12.35 14.30 6.62
CA TYR A 287 -13.72 13.96 7.01
C TYR A 287 -13.76 12.74 7.93
N ALA A 288 -13.07 11.67 7.55
CA ALA A 288 -12.98 10.45 8.35
C ALA A 288 -12.35 10.71 9.73
N THR A 289 -11.30 11.54 9.79
CA THR A 289 -10.66 11.93 11.06
C THR A 289 -11.62 12.71 11.96
N GLU A 290 -12.40 13.66 11.43
CA GLU A 290 -13.40 14.41 12.23
C GLU A 290 -14.50 13.50 12.79
N MET A 291 -14.97 12.54 11.97
CA MET A 291 -15.96 11.55 12.42
C MET A 291 -15.39 10.62 13.50
N ALA A 292 -14.15 10.14 13.33
CA ALA A 292 -13.48 9.32 14.34
C ALA A 292 -13.23 10.08 15.66
N LEU A 293 -12.83 11.36 15.60
CA LEU A 293 -12.72 12.24 16.76
C LEU A 293 -14.06 12.42 17.46
N ALA A 294 -15.12 12.73 16.70
CA ALA A 294 -16.46 12.91 17.25
C ALA A 294 -16.96 11.63 17.93
N ALA A 295 -16.72 10.46 17.31
CA ALA A 295 -17.08 9.16 17.88
C ALA A 295 -16.33 8.90 19.19
N TYR A 296 -15.03 9.13 19.24
CA TYR A 296 -14.20 8.92 20.42
C TYR A 296 -14.57 9.88 21.57
N GLU A 297 -14.79 11.15 21.25
CA GLU A 297 -15.18 12.19 22.21
C GLU A 297 -16.66 12.14 22.60
N HIS A 298 -17.46 11.21 22.06
CA HIS A 298 -18.91 11.12 22.25
C HIS A 298 -19.64 12.44 21.99
N ARG A 299 -19.22 13.18 20.98
CA ARG A 299 -19.82 14.44 20.56
C ARG A 299 -20.49 14.33 19.20
N PRO A 300 -21.41 15.25 18.88
CA PRO A 300 -21.98 15.30 17.53
C PRO A 300 -20.90 15.51 16.47
N VAL A 301 -21.06 14.86 15.32
CA VAL A 301 -20.24 15.13 14.13
C VAL A 301 -20.51 16.57 13.67
N PRO A 302 -19.49 17.36 13.33
CA PRO A 302 -19.68 18.74 12.86
C PRO A 302 -20.58 18.81 11.63
N ALA A 303 -21.46 19.82 11.58
CA ALA A 303 -22.44 19.98 10.49
C ALA A 303 -21.77 20.02 9.10
N TRP A 304 -20.62 20.72 8.97
CA TRP A 304 -19.89 20.80 7.71
C TRP A 304 -19.41 19.44 7.18
N VAL A 305 -19.25 18.43 8.05
CA VAL A 305 -18.93 17.06 7.66
C VAL A 305 -20.17 16.36 7.13
N LEU A 306 -21.29 16.46 7.87
CA LEU A 306 -22.54 15.81 7.50
C LEU A 306 -23.13 16.39 6.21
N ASP A 307 -23.04 17.72 6.01
CA ASP A 307 -23.56 18.41 4.82
C ASP A 307 -22.92 17.92 3.51
N GLN A 308 -21.73 17.34 3.56
CA GLN A 308 -20.99 16.87 2.39
C GLN A 308 -20.85 15.36 2.33
N LEU A 309 -21.31 14.63 3.35
CA LEU A 309 -20.99 13.23 3.55
C LEU A 309 -21.47 12.34 2.38
N ASP A 310 -22.67 12.62 1.87
CA ASP A 310 -23.28 11.81 0.80
C ASP A 310 -22.58 12.01 -0.56
N ASP A 311 -22.00 13.17 -0.81
CA ASP A 311 -21.31 13.50 -2.06
C ASP A 311 -19.85 13.00 -2.07
N LEU A 312 -19.25 12.82 -0.89
CA LEU A 312 -17.83 12.43 -0.77
C LEU A 312 -17.43 11.19 -1.54
N PRO A 313 -18.19 10.07 -1.53
CA PRO A 313 -17.80 8.86 -2.26
C PRO A 313 -17.61 9.12 -3.75
N GLN A 314 -18.51 9.86 -4.36
CA GLN A 314 -18.41 10.20 -5.79
C GLN A 314 -17.21 11.11 -6.07
N ILE A 315 -17.05 12.19 -5.31
CA ILE A 315 -15.93 13.13 -5.44
C ILE A 315 -14.58 12.40 -5.32
N LEU A 316 -14.44 11.53 -4.33
CA LEU A 316 -13.20 10.79 -4.08
C LEU A 316 -12.92 9.73 -5.16
N ASN A 317 -13.95 9.03 -5.61
CA ASN A 317 -13.81 8.05 -6.69
C ASN A 317 -13.44 8.73 -8.03
N ASP A 318 -14.03 9.90 -8.33
CA ASP A 318 -13.69 10.67 -9.52
C ASP A 318 -12.25 11.21 -9.47
N ALA A 319 -11.81 11.68 -8.29
CA ALA A 319 -10.45 12.11 -8.08
C ALA A 319 -9.44 10.95 -8.25
N ASN A 320 -9.74 9.77 -7.68
CA ASN A 320 -8.90 8.58 -7.84
C ASN A 320 -8.82 8.12 -9.28
N ARG A 321 -9.95 8.10 -10.03
CA ARG A 321 -9.94 7.74 -11.46
C ARG A 321 -9.08 8.70 -12.28
N ARG A 322 -9.16 9.99 -11.97
CA ARG A 322 -8.35 11.02 -12.63
C ARG A 322 -6.87 10.83 -12.33
N ALA A 323 -6.49 10.62 -11.07
CA ALA A 323 -5.10 10.34 -10.68
C ALA A 323 -4.57 9.10 -11.41
N ALA A 324 -5.28 7.97 -11.35
CA ALA A 324 -4.88 6.74 -12.04
C ALA A 324 -4.77 6.89 -13.56
N SER A 325 -5.58 7.78 -14.18
CA SER A 325 -5.46 8.05 -15.61
C SER A 325 -4.21 8.86 -15.96
N VAL A 326 -3.78 9.76 -15.07
CA VAL A 326 -2.53 10.53 -15.23
C VAL A 326 -1.33 9.62 -15.05
N ASP A 327 -1.30 8.82 -13.97
CA ASP A 327 -0.21 7.88 -13.69
C ASP A 327 -0.01 6.93 -14.88
N ARG A 328 -1.09 6.34 -15.39
CA ARG A 328 -1.02 5.48 -16.57
C ARG A 328 -0.48 6.23 -17.80
N ALA A 329 -0.96 7.46 -18.04
CA ALA A 329 -0.51 8.24 -19.18
C ALA A 329 0.98 8.61 -19.12
N VAL A 330 1.54 8.76 -17.91
CA VAL A 330 2.98 8.98 -17.71
C VAL A 330 3.76 7.70 -18.01
N ILE A 331 3.32 6.56 -17.48
CA ILE A 331 3.94 5.25 -17.76
C ILE A 331 3.91 4.94 -19.25
N ASP A 332 2.74 5.02 -19.90
CA ASP A 332 2.60 4.76 -21.34
C ASP A 332 3.50 5.68 -22.20
N LEU A 333 3.70 6.95 -21.76
CA LEU A 333 4.61 7.89 -22.42
C LEU A 333 6.06 7.43 -22.30
N LEU A 334 6.49 7.05 -21.10
CA LEU A 334 7.89 6.67 -20.83
C LEU A 334 8.23 5.33 -21.50
N GLU A 335 7.35 4.34 -21.42
CA GLU A 335 7.51 3.07 -22.13
C GLU A 335 7.67 3.28 -23.64
N ALA A 336 6.81 4.13 -24.22
CA ALA A 336 6.91 4.45 -25.63
C ALA A 336 8.20 5.22 -25.98
N ALA A 337 8.66 6.12 -25.12
CA ALA A 337 9.88 6.89 -25.32
C ALA A 337 11.12 6.00 -25.25
N GLU A 338 11.20 5.10 -24.28
CA GLU A 338 12.31 4.15 -24.11
C GLU A 338 12.42 3.20 -25.30
N LEU A 339 11.29 2.75 -25.83
CA LEU A 339 11.24 1.82 -26.95
C LEU A 339 11.27 2.48 -28.33
N ALA A 340 11.11 3.80 -28.44
CA ALA A 340 11.00 4.49 -29.74
C ALA A 340 12.19 4.23 -30.70
N SER A 341 13.40 4.10 -30.16
CA SER A 341 14.62 3.80 -30.93
C SER A 341 14.78 2.32 -31.31
N GLN A 342 13.89 1.45 -30.78
CA GLN A 342 14.02 -0.01 -30.90
C GLN A 342 12.91 -0.62 -31.81
N ILE A 343 12.22 0.19 -32.61
CA ILE A 343 11.22 -0.32 -33.55
C ILE A 343 11.84 -1.35 -34.47
N GLY A 344 11.20 -2.53 -34.57
CA GLY A 344 11.69 -3.69 -35.30
C GLY A 344 12.51 -4.69 -34.48
N ALA A 345 12.95 -4.32 -33.28
CA ALA A 345 13.61 -5.24 -32.36
C ALA A 345 12.67 -6.33 -31.83
N GLU A 346 13.24 -7.44 -31.43
CA GLU A 346 12.53 -8.59 -30.89
C GLU A 346 12.81 -8.76 -29.40
N PHE A 347 11.77 -9.05 -28.65
CA PHE A 347 11.79 -9.21 -27.21
C PHE A 347 11.17 -10.55 -26.80
N SER A 348 11.56 -11.07 -25.65
CA SER A 348 10.83 -12.14 -24.98
C SER A 348 9.68 -11.55 -24.20
N ALA A 349 8.51 -12.16 -24.30
CA ALA A 349 7.32 -11.68 -23.59
C ALA A 349 6.46 -12.85 -23.10
N VAL A 350 5.68 -12.60 -22.05
CA VAL A 350 4.67 -13.53 -21.54
C VAL A 350 3.30 -13.01 -21.90
N VAL A 351 2.42 -13.86 -22.39
CA VAL A 351 1.03 -13.52 -22.68
C VAL A 351 0.25 -13.49 -21.37
N LEU A 352 -0.27 -12.32 -21.02
CA LEU A 352 -1.03 -12.11 -19.78
C LEU A 352 -2.53 -12.40 -19.93
N SER A 353 -3.10 -12.05 -21.06
CA SER A 353 -4.52 -12.24 -21.37
C SER A 353 -4.85 -11.90 -22.81
N HIS A 354 -6.04 -12.33 -23.26
CA HIS A 354 -6.64 -11.87 -24.49
C HIS A 354 -7.40 -10.55 -24.23
N GLY A 355 -7.11 -9.55 -25.02
CA GLY A 355 -7.78 -8.26 -25.02
C GLY A 355 -8.78 -8.13 -26.18
N ARG A 356 -9.42 -6.96 -26.27
CA ARG A 356 -10.38 -6.67 -27.37
C ARG A 356 -9.69 -6.62 -28.74
N ASP A 357 -8.45 -6.15 -28.79
CA ASP A 357 -7.71 -5.86 -30.03
C ASP A 357 -6.51 -6.79 -30.23
N GLY A 358 -6.41 -7.91 -29.51
CA GLY A 358 -5.32 -8.87 -29.58
C GLY A 358 -4.90 -9.44 -28.23
N LEU A 359 -3.63 -9.70 -28.06
CA LEU A 359 -3.05 -10.20 -26.82
C LEU A 359 -2.56 -9.03 -25.96
N ARG A 360 -2.63 -9.18 -24.64
CA ARG A 360 -1.92 -8.34 -23.70
C ARG A 360 -0.65 -9.10 -23.28
N VAL A 361 0.52 -8.52 -23.52
CA VAL A 361 1.80 -9.16 -23.24
C VAL A 361 2.62 -8.33 -22.28
N GLN A 362 3.44 -8.99 -21.49
CA GLN A 362 4.49 -8.38 -20.69
C GLN A 362 5.85 -8.74 -21.29
N VAL A 363 6.56 -7.73 -21.75
CA VAL A 363 7.96 -7.85 -22.16
C VAL A 363 8.80 -8.00 -20.89
N THR A 364 9.83 -8.84 -20.95
CA THR A 364 10.65 -9.17 -19.79
C THR A 364 11.72 -8.11 -19.51
N ASP A 365 12.29 -7.55 -20.58
CA ASP A 365 13.35 -6.54 -20.50
C ASP A 365 13.31 -5.66 -21.74
N PRO A 366 12.99 -4.33 -21.58
CA PRO A 366 12.50 -3.69 -20.37
C PRO A 366 11.10 -4.20 -19.95
N PRO A 367 10.68 -4.07 -18.68
CA PRO A 367 9.40 -4.60 -18.19
C PRO A 367 8.22 -3.73 -18.65
N VAL A 368 7.78 -3.93 -19.90
CA VAL A 368 6.71 -3.17 -20.54
C VAL A 368 5.48 -4.03 -20.76
N ILE A 369 4.28 -3.48 -20.51
CA ILE A 369 3.02 -4.15 -20.78
C ILE A 369 2.28 -3.46 -21.88
N ALA A 370 2.19 -4.14 -23.01
CA ALA A 370 1.56 -3.58 -24.21
C ALA A 370 0.67 -4.58 -24.92
N ASP A 371 -0.04 -4.08 -25.91
CA ASP A 371 -0.86 -4.90 -26.81
C ASP A 371 0.03 -5.55 -27.87
N ALA A 372 -0.24 -6.81 -28.19
CA ALA A 372 0.41 -7.55 -29.26
C ALA A 372 -0.60 -8.16 -30.22
N ILE A 373 -0.30 -8.08 -31.51
CA ILE A 373 -1.11 -8.73 -32.54
C ILE A 373 -0.51 -10.10 -32.83
N GLY A 374 -1.30 -11.15 -32.75
CA GLY A 374 -0.90 -12.53 -33.02
C GLY A 374 -1.80 -13.52 -32.28
N GLU A 375 -1.41 -14.80 -32.32
CA GLU A 375 -2.11 -15.88 -31.66
C GLU A 375 -1.14 -16.59 -30.69
N ALA A 376 -1.56 -16.74 -29.46
CA ALA A 376 -0.87 -17.50 -28.42
C ALA A 376 -1.83 -17.67 -27.23
N ASN A 377 -1.59 -18.59 -26.31
CA ASN A 377 -2.44 -18.79 -25.14
C ASN A 377 -1.96 -17.95 -23.97
N ASP A 378 -2.87 -17.68 -23.01
CA ASP A 378 -2.53 -17.05 -21.75
C ASP A 378 -1.45 -17.89 -21.03
N GLY A 379 -0.37 -17.22 -20.60
CA GLY A 379 0.78 -17.85 -19.96
C GLY A 379 1.89 -18.31 -20.92
N ASP A 380 1.66 -18.30 -22.23
CA ASP A 380 2.71 -18.67 -23.19
C ASP A 380 3.86 -17.66 -23.15
N THR A 381 5.08 -18.18 -23.23
CA THR A 381 6.26 -17.34 -23.51
C THR A 381 6.45 -17.26 -25.02
N VAL A 382 6.38 -16.05 -25.54
CA VAL A 382 6.44 -15.77 -26.97
C VAL A 382 7.57 -14.79 -27.31
N ARG A 383 8.03 -14.85 -28.56
CA ARG A 383 8.83 -13.75 -29.10
C ARG A 383 7.90 -12.72 -29.73
N VAL A 384 8.12 -11.48 -29.39
CA VAL A 384 7.36 -10.36 -29.95
C VAL A 384 8.30 -9.36 -30.62
N ARG A 385 7.88 -8.78 -31.74
CA ARG A 385 8.60 -7.72 -32.43
C ARG A 385 7.89 -6.40 -32.20
N LEU A 386 8.63 -5.38 -31.76
CA LEU A 386 8.10 -4.03 -31.61
C LEU A 386 7.68 -3.48 -32.98
N SER A 387 6.39 -3.25 -33.15
CA SER A 387 5.84 -2.75 -34.41
C SER A 387 5.58 -1.25 -34.43
N ASP A 388 5.33 -0.65 -33.27
CA ASP A 388 5.07 0.78 -33.10
C ASP A 388 5.45 1.24 -31.70
N ALA A 389 6.10 2.42 -31.58
CA ALA A 389 6.38 3.09 -30.31
C ALA A 389 6.36 4.60 -30.57
N ASP A 390 5.26 5.25 -30.17
CA ASP A 390 5.01 6.68 -30.41
C ASP A 390 4.74 7.40 -29.06
N PRO A 391 5.73 8.10 -28.50
CA PRO A 391 5.56 8.83 -27.24
C PRO A 391 4.45 9.87 -27.28
N MET A 392 4.26 10.54 -28.43
CA MET A 392 3.23 11.57 -28.55
C MET A 392 1.81 10.99 -28.48
N LYS A 393 1.65 9.74 -28.91
CA LYS A 393 0.39 9.00 -28.81
C LYS A 393 0.33 8.12 -27.57
N ARG A 394 1.42 8.02 -26.81
CA ARG A 394 1.56 7.12 -25.68
C ARG A 394 1.19 5.68 -26.08
N LEU A 395 1.78 5.23 -27.17
CA LEU A 395 1.43 3.97 -27.83
C LEU A 395 2.65 3.09 -27.98
N THR A 396 2.55 1.88 -27.46
CA THR A 396 3.50 0.79 -27.68
C THR A 396 2.73 -0.42 -28.19
N ARG A 397 3.18 -1.00 -29.30
CA ARG A 397 2.55 -2.18 -29.92
C ARG A 397 3.59 -3.19 -30.38
N PHE A 398 3.24 -4.45 -30.20
CA PHE A 398 4.04 -5.57 -30.62
C PHE A 398 3.30 -6.46 -31.63
N LYS A 399 4.04 -7.34 -32.28
CA LYS A 399 3.51 -8.45 -33.08
C LYS A 399 4.20 -9.72 -32.61
N VAL A 400 3.43 -10.78 -32.39
CA VAL A 400 3.98 -12.09 -32.12
C VAL A 400 4.78 -12.55 -33.34
N VAL A 401 6.02 -13.00 -33.10
CA VAL A 401 6.87 -13.58 -34.14
C VAL A 401 6.49 -15.06 -34.23
N PRO A 402 6.06 -15.56 -35.39
CA PRO A 402 5.78 -16.96 -35.54
C PRO A 402 7.04 -17.78 -35.23
N GLN A 403 6.92 -18.78 -34.37
CA GLN A 403 7.99 -19.76 -34.23
C GLN A 403 8.09 -20.58 -35.52
N PRO A 404 9.30 -20.85 -36.05
CA PRO A 404 9.42 -21.79 -37.14
C PRO A 404 8.82 -23.12 -36.70
N ALA A 405 7.94 -23.68 -37.52
CA ALA A 405 7.43 -25.01 -37.29
C ALA A 405 8.63 -25.99 -37.34
N ASP A 406 8.81 -26.74 -36.26
CA ASP A 406 9.81 -27.84 -36.20
C ASP A 406 9.48 -28.97 -37.17
#